data_16414d78ea56942f3424acd2f60b4d9e
#
_entry.id   16414d78ea56942f3424acd2f60b4d9e
#
_cell.length_a   1.000
_cell.length_b   1.000
_cell.length_c   1.000
_cell.angle_alpha   90.00
_cell.angle_beta   90.00
_cell.angle_gamma   90.00
#
_symmetry.space_group_name_H-M   'P 1'
#
loop_
_entity.id
_entity.type
_entity.pdbx_description
1 polymer ?
#
loop_
_entity_poly.entity_id
_entity_poly.type
_entity_poly.pdbx_seq_one_letter_code
_entity_poly.pdbx_strand_id
1 'polypeptide(L)'
;MKNLFSALFLIAAPFSVVAQIKKPLPPPVKIPFTESRQAVVVTTKDWNTTQGEAHLYERSSKTAKWSSKGEAFPVVVGRAGLGWAQDSAPQKATQFKAEGDGRSPAGMFPLTFAFGSAVKPEQVTFPYTRLAGDTECVDDVGSHHYNKIVGRNQVGIFDWKSSEKMLEIGSEYDLGVFVAFNSYPVVKGNGSCIFLHVWKDATSPTSGCTAMGRMDLERIVAWLEPTHNPYLVQLPEAEYKSFRKSWNLPKLK
;
A
#
# COMPACT_ATOMS: atom_id res chain seq x y z
N MET A 1 36.73 7.31 -77.61
CA MET A 1 36.03 6.50 -76.58
C MET A 1 35.85 7.36 -75.33
N LYS A 2 34.65 7.90 -75.04
CA LYS A 2 34.35 8.77 -73.93
C LYS A 2 33.50 8.01 -72.92
N ASN A 3 34.05 7.74 -71.75
CA ASN A 3 33.32 7.10 -70.67
C ASN A 3 32.47 8.13 -69.93
N LEU A 4 31.13 7.96 -69.96
CA LEU A 4 30.18 8.67 -69.11
C LEU A 4 30.07 7.92 -67.77
N PHE A 5 30.49 8.54 -66.68
CA PHE A 5 30.14 8.09 -65.32
C PHE A 5 28.82 8.72 -64.87
N SER A 6 27.80 7.91 -64.72
CA SER A 6 26.50 8.33 -64.16
C SER A 6 26.55 8.19 -62.66
N ALA A 7 26.53 9.32 -61.92
CA ALA A 7 26.46 9.34 -60.45
C ALA A 7 24.99 9.21 -60.02
N LEU A 8 24.69 8.13 -59.34
CA LEU A 8 23.36 7.87 -58.74
C LEU A 8 23.31 8.55 -57.34
N PHE A 9 22.55 9.62 -57.22
CA PHE A 9 22.29 10.28 -55.92
C PHE A 9 21.14 9.52 -55.21
N LEU A 10 21.47 8.82 -54.12
CA LEU A 10 20.47 8.28 -53.18
C LEU A 10 20.00 9.43 -52.27
N ILE A 11 18.76 9.84 -52.43
CA ILE A 11 18.09 10.77 -51.52
C ILE A 11 17.54 9.94 -50.32
N ALA A 12 18.21 10.05 -49.17
CA ALA A 12 17.71 9.50 -47.91
C ALA A 12 16.61 10.43 -47.36
N ALA A 13 15.38 9.95 -47.36
CA ALA A 13 14.27 10.64 -46.70
C ALA A 13 14.41 10.52 -45.18
N PRO A 14 14.21 11.61 -44.41
CA PRO A 14 14.26 11.54 -42.95
C PRO A 14 13.00 10.80 -42.42
N PHE A 15 13.21 9.66 -41.75
CA PHE A 15 12.17 9.02 -40.98
C PHE A 15 11.88 9.87 -39.75
N SER A 16 10.80 10.63 -39.76
CA SER A 16 10.25 11.29 -38.56
C SER A 16 9.61 10.23 -37.66
N VAL A 17 10.30 9.84 -36.59
CA VAL A 17 9.71 9.04 -35.52
C VAL A 17 8.76 9.95 -34.74
N VAL A 18 7.49 9.90 -35.07
CA VAL A 18 6.44 10.52 -34.26
C VAL A 18 6.33 9.69 -32.98
N ALA A 19 6.87 10.22 -31.88
CA ALA A 19 6.69 9.64 -30.56
C ALA A 19 5.18 9.61 -30.25
N GLN A 20 4.58 8.42 -30.23
CA GLN A 20 3.22 8.26 -29.78
C GLN A 20 3.13 8.66 -28.32
N ILE A 21 2.48 9.78 -28.03
CA ILE A 21 2.12 10.20 -26.66
C ILE A 21 1.18 9.11 -26.12
N LYS A 22 1.72 8.22 -25.27
CA LYS A 22 0.90 7.23 -24.58
C LYS A 22 -0.15 8.00 -23.77
N LYS A 23 -1.42 7.76 -24.11
CA LYS A 23 -2.56 8.32 -23.39
C LYS A 23 -2.38 8.02 -21.89
N PRO A 24 -2.51 9.01 -20.98
CA PRO A 24 -2.40 8.74 -19.55
C PRO A 24 -3.33 7.60 -19.17
N LEU A 25 -2.84 6.66 -18.39
CA LEU A 25 -3.68 5.61 -17.83
C LEU A 25 -4.78 6.27 -16.98
N PRO A 26 -6.03 5.78 -17.04
CA PRO A 26 -7.09 6.29 -16.17
C PRO A 26 -6.63 6.13 -14.71
N PRO A 27 -7.01 7.07 -13.82
CA PRO A 27 -6.64 6.97 -12.41
C PRO A 27 -7.11 5.62 -11.85
N PRO A 28 -6.32 5.00 -10.96
CA PRO A 28 -6.71 3.74 -10.36
C PRO A 28 -8.04 3.91 -9.60
N VAL A 29 -8.94 2.96 -9.78
CA VAL A 29 -10.26 2.96 -9.13
C VAL A 29 -10.21 2.05 -7.92
N LYS A 30 -10.67 2.56 -6.76
CA LYS A 30 -10.80 1.76 -5.54
C LYS A 30 -11.89 0.70 -5.73
N ILE A 31 -11.51 -0.59 -5.73
CA ILE A 31 -12.46 -1.69 -5.72
C ILE A 31 -13.14 -1.71 -4.34
N PRO A 32 -14.48 -1.72 -4.23
CA PRO A 32 -15.15 -1.69 -2.93
C PRO A 32 -14.85 -2.93 -2.07
N PHE A 33 -14.83 -2.78 -0.75
CA PHE A 33 -14.65 -3.90 0.19
C PHE A 33 -15.70 -5.01 0.02
N THR A 34 -16.88 -4.69 -0.46
CA THR A 34 -17.92 -5.68 -0.78
C THR A 34 -17.47 -6.72 -1.81
N GLU A 35 -16.52 -6.38 -2.67
CA GLU A 35 -15.93 -7.28 -3.67
C GLU A 35 -14.72 -8.07 -3.10
N SER A 36 -14.24 -7.72 -1.91
CA SER A 36 -13.09 -8.40 -1.28
C SER A 36 -13.43 -9.82 -0.87
N ARG A 37 -12.47 -10.72 -1.01
CA ARG A 37 -12.53 -12.11 -0.54
C ARG A 37 -11.42 -12.45 0.47
N GLN A 38 -10.53 -11.49 0.75
CA GLN A 38 -9.49 -11.62 1.78
C GLN A 38 -9.40 -10.35 2.61
N ALA A 39 -9.34 -10.49 3.91
CA ALA A 39 -9.21 -9.36 4.83
C ALA A 39 -8.18 -9.66 5.93
N VAL A 40 -7.21 -8.78 6.07
CA VAL A 40 -6.39 -8.64 7.27
C VAL A 40 -7.15 -7.70 8.19
N VAL A 41 -7.63 -8.20 9.32
CA VAL A 41 -8.38 -7.42 10.30
C VAL A 41 -7.48 -7.12 11.48
N VAL A 42 -7.24 -5.85 11.73
CA VAL A 42 -6.47 -5.35 12.87
C VAL A 42 -7.39 -4.63 13.83
N THR A 43 -7.35 -5.01 15.10
CA THR A 43 -8.08 -4.30 16.16
C THR A 43 -7.12 -3.85 17.25
N THR A 44 -7.37 -2.65 17.79
CA THR A 44 -6.73 -2.12 18.99
C THR A 44 -7.78 -1.97 20.08
N LYS A 45 -7.36 -1.99 21.35
CA LYS A 45 -8.25 -1.81 22.50
C LYS A 45 -9.05 -0.50 22.39
N ASP A 46 -8.37 0.57 22.02
CA ASP A 46 -8.91 1.92 21.87
C ASP A 46 -8.11 2.74 20.84
N TRP A 47 -8.46 4.01 20.69
CA TRP A 47 -7.86 4.94 19.73
C TRP A 47 -6.39 5.27 20.00
N ASN A 48 -5.91 5.16 21.24
CA ASN A 48 -4.57 5.57 21.65
C ASN A 48 -3.64 4.39 21.97
N THR A 49 -4.19 3.18 21.99
CA THR A 49 -3.42 1.95 22.18
C THR A 49 -2.54 1.70 20.97
N THR A 50 -1.24 1.44 21.20
CA THR A 50 -0.24 1.19 20.14
C THR A 50 -0.07 -0.28 19.82
N GLN A 51 -0.62 -1.18 20.62
CA GLN A 51 -0.63 -2.62 20.41
C GLN A 51 -2.01 -3.07 19.95
N GLY A 52 -2.04 -4.08 19.11
CA GLY A 52 -3.26 -4.64 18.58
C GLY A 52 -3.12 -6.11 18.26
N GLU A 53 -4.18 -6.66 17.73
CA GLU A 53 -4.25 -8.04 17.27
C GLU A 53 -4.71 -8.08 15.82
N ALA A 54 -4.08 -8.92 15.01
CA ALA A 54 -4.45 -9.16 13.64
C ALA A 54 -5.05 -10.56 13.46
N HIS A 55 -6.08 -10.63 12.63
CA HIS A 55 -6.76 -11.85 12.20
C HIS A 55 -6.85 -11.89 10.69
N LEU A 56 -6.66 -13.05 10.09
CA LEU A 56 -6.88 -13.26 8.66
C LEU A 56 -8.26 -13.87 8.43
N TYR A 57 -8.96 -13.36 7.42
CA TYR A 57 -10.27 -13.84 7.01
C TYR A 57 -10.33 -14.02 5.49
N GLU A 58 -11.01 -15.08 5.08
CA GLU A 58 -11.29 -15.34 3.66
C GLU A 58 -12.74 -15.75 3.45
N ARG A 59 -13.23 -15.59 2.22
CA ARG A 59 -14.53 -16.09 1.78
C ARG A 59 -14.47 -16.57 0.33
N SER A 60 -15.22 -17.62 0.01
CA SER A 60 -15.20 -18.24 -1.31
C SER A 60 -15.80 -17.37 -2.40
N SER A 61 -16.73 -16.48 -2.04
CA SER A 61 -17.33 -15.48 -2.95
C SER A 61 -17.66 -14.20 -2.18
N LYS A 62 -17.97 -13.12 -2.88
CA LYS A 62 -18.37 -11.83 -2.27
C LYS A 62 -19.63 -11.89 -1.40
N THR A 63 -20.47 -12.89 -1.60
CA THR A 63 -21.70 -13.11 -0.83
C THR A 63 -21.56 -14.20 0.24
N ALA A 64 -20.48 -14.97 0.22
CA ALA A 64 -20.22 -16.00 1.21
C ALA A 64 -19.87 -15.39 2.59
N LYS A 65 -20.09 -16.18 3.64
CA LYS A 65 -19.68 -15.81 5.00
C LYS A 65 -18.15 -15.82 5.10
N TRP A 66 -17.63 -14.90 5.88
CA TRP A 66 -16.21 -14.87 6.24
C TRP A 66 -15.85 -16.06 7.13
N SER A 67 -14.73 -16.68 6.86
CA SER A 67 -14.10 -17.71 7.70
C SER A 67 -12.70 -17.25 8.11
N SER A 68 -12.28 -17.54 9.35
CA SER A 68 -10.94 -17.19 9.79
C SER A 68 -9.90 -18.13 9.21
N LYS A 69 -8.70 -17.63 8.99
CA LYS A 69 -7.54 -18.33 8.44
C LYS A 69 -6.40 -18.33 9.46
N GLY A 70 -6.24 -19.43 10.16
CA GLY A 70 -5.21 -19.56 11.21
C GLY A 70 -5.57 -18.81 12.51
N GLU A 71 -4.58 -18.71 13.38
CA GLU A 71 -4.68 -18.03 14.67
C GLU A 71 -4.37 -16.53 14.53
N ALA A 72 -4.88 -15.75 15.50
CA ALA A 72 -4.55 -14.35 15.68
C ALA A 72 -3.07 -14.16 16.06
N PHE A 73 -2.55 -12.98 15.78
CA PHE A 73 -1.16 -12.64 16.09
C PHE A 73 -1.04 -11.16 16.47
N PRO A 74 -0.04 -10.81 17.31
CA PRO A 74 0.14 -9.45 17.79
C PRO A 74 0.68 -8.54 16.67
N VAL A 75 0.25 -7.27 16.73
CA VAL A 75 0.75 -6.18 15.89
C VAL A 75 1.01 -4.94 16.71
N VAL A 76 1.83 -4.03 16.18
CA VAL A 76 1.96 -2.66 16.67
C VAL A 76 1.51 -1.68 15.60
N VAL A 77 0.93 -0.58 16.04
CA VAL A 77 0.46 0.51 15.18
C VAL A 77 1.21 1.80 15.49
N GLY A 78 0.78 2.91 14.93
CA GLY A 78 1.38 4.21 15.12
C GLY A 78 1.56 4.61 16.60
N ARG A 79 2.64 5.32 16.92
CA ARG A 79 2.99 5.77 18.29
C ARG A 79 1.91 6.63 18.97
N ALA A 80 0.99 7.19 18.20
CA ALA A 80 -0.17 7.93 18.70
C ALA A 80 -1.50 7.14 18.54
N GLY A 81 -1.43 5.81 18.28
CA GLY A 81 -2.59 4.95 18.09
C GLY A 81 -3.18 5.08 16.68
N LEU A 82 -4.52 5.10 16.60
CA LEU A 82 -5.27 5.17 15.34
C LEU A 82 -5.90 6.56 15.09
N GLY A 83 -6.17 6.88 13.83
CA GLY A 83 -6.96 8.05 13.41
C GLY A 83 -7.79 7.72 12.18
N TRP A 84 -9.02 8.23 12.09
CA TRP A 84 -9.89 7.98 10.96
C TRP A 84 -9.29 8.44 9.64
N ALA A 85 -9.29 7.56 8.64
CA ALA A 85 -9.12 7.98 7.27
C ALA A 85 -10.33 8.83 6.83
N GLN A 86 -10.08 9.93 6.12
CA GLN A 86 -11.12 10.87 5.72
C GLN A 86 -12.26 10.20 4.93
N ASP A 87 -11.93 9.26 4.04
CA ASP A 87 -12.88 8.55 3.17
C ASP A 87 -13.65 7.42 3.87
N SER A 88 -13.24 7.03 5.08
CA SER A 88 -13.85 5.95 5.86
C SER A 88 -14.52 6.43 7.15
N ALA A 89 -14.35 7.70 7.48
CA ALA A 89 -14.81 8.28 8.73
C ALA A 89 -16.34 8.42 8.77
N PRO A 90 -16.99 8.07 9.89
CA PRO A 90 -18.39 8.38 10.10
C PRO A 90 -18.59 9.89 10.30
N GLN A 91 -19.81 10.39 10.05
CA GLN A 91 -20.12 11.83 10.12
C GLN A 91 -19.73 12.50 11.46
N LYS A 92 -19.72 11.74 12.57
CA LYS A 92 -19.40 12.25 13.91
C LYS A 92 -17.93 12.02 14.32
N ALA A 93 -17.07 11.60 13.39
CA ALA A 93 -15.66 11.40 13.69
C ALA A 93 -14.98 12.73 14.07
N THR A 94 -14.11 12.67 15.08
CA THR A 94 -13.37 13.85 15.57
C THR A 94 -11.86 13.67 15.50
N GLN A 95 -11.37 12.43 15.39
CA GLN A 95 -9.94 12.10 15.37
C GLN A 95 -9.54 11.57 14.00
N PHE A 96 -9.04 12.47 13.16
CA PHE A 96 -8.61 12.14 11.81
C PHE A 96 -7.11 11.88 11.73
N LYS A 97 -6.73 11.01 10.80
CA LYS A 97 -5.35 10.81 10.38
C LYS A 97 -4.87 12.03 9.58
N ALA A 98 -3.67 12.49 9.89
CA ALA A 98 -2.97 13.55 9.16
C ALA A 98 -1.50 13.19 8.94
N GLU A 99 -0.82 13.89 8.03
CA GLU A 99 0.60 13.71 7.80
C GLU A 99 1.40 14.02 9.06
N GLY A 100 2.37 13.15 9.40
CA GLY A 100 3.29 13.33 10.53
C GLY A 100 2.69 13.15 11.94
N ASP A 101 1.39 12.81 12.07
CA ASP A 101 0.69 12.73 13.37
C ASP A 101 1.06 11.48 14.20
N GLY A 102 1.80 10.54 13.62
CA GLY A 102 2.18 9.28 14.28
C GLY A 102 1.04 8.29 14.49
N ARG A 103 -0.11 8.47 13.83
CA ARG A 103 -1.27 7.57 13.89
C ARG A 103 -1.31 6.64 12.69
N SER A 104 -1.72 5.40 12.91
CA SER A 104 -2.12 4.52 11.81
C SER A 104 -3.55 4.83 11.36
N PRO A 105 -3.87 4.70 10.05
CA PRO A 105 -5.21 5.00 9.57
C PRO A 105 -6.24 3.98 10.05
N ALA A 106 -7.38 4.45 10.53
CA ALA A 106 -8.56 3.63 10.83
C ALA A 106 -9.53 3.62 9.65
N GLY A 107 -9.99 2.44 9.22
CA GLY A 107 -10.87 2.27 8.08
C GLY A 107 -10.67 0.96 7.33
N MET A 108 -10.98 0.99 6.03
CA MET A 108 -10.85 -0.15 5.12
C MET A 108 -10.03 0.25 3.88
N PHE A 109 -8.92 -0.43 3.66
CA PHE A 109 -7.92 -0.06 2.65
C PHE A 109 -7.55 -1.26 1.78
N PRO A 110 -7.54 -1.12 0.44
CA PRO A 110 -6.99 -2.15 -0.43
C PRO A 110 -5.53 -2.43 -0.12
N LEU A 111 -5.14 -3.70 -0.15
CA LEU A 111 -3.75 -4.13 -0.23
C LEU A 111 -3.43 -4.36 -1.70
N THR A 112 -2.39 -3.74 -2.24
CA THR A 112 -2.21 -3.70 -3.70
C THR A 112 -0.97 -4.40 -4.21
N PHE A 113 0.14 -4.33 -3.50
CA PHE A 113 1.37 -5.06 -3.81
C PHE A 113 2.24 -5.22 -2.57
N ALA A 114 3.08 -6.23 -2.60
CA ALA A 114 4.13 -6.43 -1.61
C ALA A 114 5.46 -5.84 -2.11
N PHE A 115 6.39 -5.60 -1.22
CA PHE A 115 7.75 -5.19 -1.54
C PHE A 115 8.75 -5.84 -0.58
N GLY A 116 10.03 -5.79 -0.93
CA GLY A 116 11.09 -6.23 -0.02
C GLY A 116 12.49 -6.09 -0.62
N SER A 117 13.52 -6.30 0.22
CA SER A 117 14.93 -6.23 -0.17
C SER A 117 15.36 -7.42 -1.04
N ALA A 118 14.76 -8.58 -0.85
CA ALA A 118 15.03 -9.80 -1.61
C ALA A 118 14.21 -9.91 -2.91
N VAL A 119 14.56 -10.87 -3.76
CA VAL A 119 13.73 -11.25 -4.91
C VAL A 119 12.39 -11.83 -4.44
N LYS A 120 11.35 -11.68 -5.27
CA LYS A 120 10.04 -12.25 -4.98
C LYS A 120 10.13 -13.77 -4.80
N PRO A 121 9.66 -14.34 -3.66
CA PRO A 121 9.58 -15.80 -3.50
C PRO A 121 8.64 -16.43 -4.53
N GLU A 122 8.98 -17.60 -5.05
CA GLU A 122 8.20 -18.28 -6.11
C GLU A 122 6.74 -18.54 -5.73
N GLN A 123 6.48 -18.87 -4.47
CA GLN A 123 5.12 -19.15 -3.96
C GLN A 123 4.25 -17.90 -3.81
N VAL A 124 4.80 -16.70 -3.94
CA VAL A 124 4.04 -15.45 -3.81
C VAL A 124 3.42 -15.09 -5.15
N THR A 125 2.10 -15.13 -5.25
CA THR A 125 1.32 -14.74 -6.44
C THR A 125 1.05 -13.23 -6.45
N PHE A 126 1.04 -12.60 -5.26
CA PHE A 126 0.76 -11.18 -5.10
C PHE A 126 1.77 -10.31 -5.87
N PRO A 127 1.35 -9.17 -6.47
CA PRO A 127 2.26 -8.24 -7.11
C PRO A 127 3.39 -7.86 -6.14
N TYR A 128 4.62 -7.80 -6.63
CA TYR A 128 5.77 -7.59 -5.77
C TYR A 128 6.79 -6.64 -6.42
N THR A 129 7.29 -5.70 -5.65
CA THR A 129 8.35 -4.78 -6.04
C THR A 129 9.60 -5.06 -5.21
N ARG A 130 10.70 -5.44 -5.86
CA ARG A 130 11.99 -5.51 -5.19
C ARG A 130 12.50 -4.09 -4.97
N LEU A 131 12.90 -3.78 -3.74
CA LEU A 131 13.50 -2.49 -3.41
C LEU A 131 14.89 -2.35 -4.05
N ALA A 132 15.16 -1.19 -4.61
CA ALA A 132 16.46 -0.78 -5.13
C ALA A 132 16.99 0.42 -4.30
N GLY A 133 18.27 0.76 -4.45
CA GLY A 133 18.88 1.86 -3.70
C GLY A 133 18.27 3.24 -3.96
N ASP A 134 17.49 3.38 -5.04
CA ASP A 134 16.77 4.60 -5.40
C ASP A 134 15.25 4.50 -5.17
N THR A 135 14.76 3.43 -4.53
CA THR A 135 13.34 3.28 -4.22
C THR A 135 12.97 4.13 -3.01
N GLU A 136 12.05 5.07 -3.21
CA GLU A 136 11.59 6.00 -2.19
C GLU A 136 10.07 6.04 -2.11
N CYS A 137 9.52 6.12 -0.89
CA CYS A 137 8.14 6.54 -0.69
C CYS A 137 8.11 8.02 -0.33
N VAL A 138 7.44 8.84 -1.14
CA VAL A 138 7.47 10.29 -1.00
C VAL A 138 6.41 10.76 0.00
N ASP A 139 6.84 11.37 1.10
CA ASP A 139 6.01 11.93 2.17
C ASP A 139 5.96 13.47 2.16
N ASP A 140 6.68 14.13 1.24
CA ASP A 140 6.63 15.58 1.08
C ASP A 140 5.28 16.03 0.50
N VAL A 141 4.50 16.72 1.32
CA VAL A 141 3.18 17.29 0.96
C VAL A 141 3.27 18.25 -0.25
N GLY A 142 4.43 18.87 -0.49
CA GLY A 142 4.67 19.76 -1.64
C GLY A 142 4.76 19.01 -2.98
N SER A 143 5.22 17.76 -2.95
CA SER A 143 5.54 16.98 -4.15
C SER A 143 4.32 16.55 -4.97
N HIS A 144 4.49 16.42 -6.30
CA HIS A 144 3.55 15.73 -7.19
C HIS A 144 3.60 14.19 -7.02
N HIS A 145 4.63 13.69 -6.35
CA HIS A 145 4.83 12.28 -6.03
C HIS A 145 4.36 11.90 -4.63
N TYR A 146 3.74 12.83 -3.88
CA TYR A 146 3.24 12.57 -2.53
C TYR A 146 2.41 11.28 -2.46
N ASN A 147 2.69 10.45 -1.45
CA ASN A 147 2.08 9.14 -1.21
C ASN A 147 2.28 8.13 -2.35
N LYS A 148 3.44 8.19 -3.02
CA LYS A 148 3.82 7.23 -4.07
C LYS A 148 5.18 6.62 -3.78
N ILE A 149 5.31 5.32 -4.09
CA ILE A 149 6.61 4.66 -4.19
C ILE A 149 7.15 4.89 -5.60
N VAL A 150 8.34 5.43 -5.69
CA VAL A 150 9.01 5.78 -6.95
C VAL A 150 10.47 5.34 -6.94
N GLY A 151 11.04 5.07 -8.11
CA GLY A 151 12.48 5.05 -8.29
C GLY A 151 12.96 6.47 -8.56
N ARG A 152 13.78 7.06 -7.68
CA ARG A 152 14.29 8.43 -7.83
C ARG A 152 14.88 8.70 -9.21
N ASN A 153 15.65 7.74 -9.74
CA ASN A 153 16.30 7.85 -11.04
C ASN A 153 15.36 7.60 -12.23
N GLN A 154 14.11 7.22 -11.98
CA GLN A 154 13.10 6.88 -13.00
C GLN A 154 12.05 7.98 -13.15
N VAL A 155 11.98 8.95 -12.23
CA VAL A 155 11.06 10.08 -12.34
C VAL A 155 11.64 11.19 -13.20
N GLY A 156 10.81 11.81 -14.05
CA GLY A 156 11.24 12.92 -14.91
C GLY A 156 11.48 14.23 -14.14
N ILE A 157 10.81 14.41 -13.01
CA ILE A 157 10.92 15.59 -12.16
C ILE A 157 11.10 15.14 -10.72
N PHE A 158 12.21 15.52 -10.12
CA PHE A 158 12.48 15.37 -8.70
C PHE A 158 12.08 16.66 -7.97
N ASP A 159 10.98 16.61 -7.20
CA ASP A 159 10.37 17.79 -6.59
C ASP A 159 10.09 17.64 -5.08
N TRP A 160 10.61 16.58 -4.43
CA TRP A 160 10.40 16.36 -2.99
C TRP A 160 11.64 16.66 -2.16
N LYS A 161 11.39 17.09 -0.92
CA LYS A 161 12.41 17.41 0.09
C LYS A 161 12.52 16.33 1.17
N SER A 162 11.50 15.49 1.30
CA SER A 162 11.47 14.37 2.23
C SER A 162 10.85 13.13 1.60
N SER A 163 11.35 11.97 1.99
CA SER A 163 10.89 10.65 1.57
C SER A 163 11.47 9.57 2.48
N GLU A 164 10.81 8.44 2.55
CA GLU A 164 11.39 7.23 3.10
C GLU A 164 12.26 6.55 2.02
N LYS A 165 13.57 6.50 2.23
CA LYS A 165 14.50 5.72 1.42
C LYS A 165 14.38 4.27 1.80
N MET A 166 13.49 3.55 1.13
CA MET A 166 12.92 2.29 1.61
C MET A 166 13.95 1.20 1.88
N LEU A 167 15.02 1.11 1.07
CA LEU A 167 16.07 0.11 1.31
C LEU A 167 16.97 0.47 2.50
N GLU A 168 17.11 1.76 2.84
CA GLU A 168 17.93 2.24 3.96
C GLU A 168 17.22 2.07 5.32
N ILE A 169 15.90 1.86 5.36
CA ILE A 169 15.15 1.57 6.60
C ILE A 169 15.64 0.25 7.24
N GLY A 170 16.13 -0.69 6.41
CA GLY A 170 16.74 -1.92 6.90
C GLY A 170 15.71 -3.04 7.12
N SER A 171 15.89 -3.80 8.21
CA SER A 171 15.16 -5.05 8.46
C SER A 171 13.64 -4.90 8.55
N GLU A 172 13.13 -3.74 8.93
CA GLU A 172 11.71 -3.44 8.98
C GLU A 172 11.08 -3.46 7.58
N TYR A 173 11.84 -3.08 6.53
CA TYR A 173 11.36 -3.07 5.13
C TYR A 173 11.92 -4.21 4.27
N ASP A 174 12.54 -5.23 4.90
CA ASP A 174 12.91 -6.46 4.19
C ASP A 174 11.71 -7.15 3.53
N LEU A 175 10.52 -6.94 4.10
CA LEU A 175 9.24 -7.37 3.55
C LEU A 175 8.16 -6.39 3.98
N GLY A 176 7.25 -6.06 3.07
CA GLY A 176 6.11 -5.22 3.38
C GLY A 176 4.98 -5.36 2.37
N VAL A 177 3.82 -4.78 2.69
CA VAL A 177 2.65 -4.70 1.82
C VAL A 177 2.16 -3.26 1.80
N PHE A 178 1.98 -2.69 0.62
CA PHE A 178 1.43 -1.35 0.45
C PHE A 178 -0.06 -1.34 0.81
N VAL A 179 -0.40 -0.48 1.76
CA VAL A 179 -1.78 -0.18 2.15
C VAL A 179 -2.24 1.04 1.34
N ALA A 180 -3.20 0.86 0.45
CA ALA A 180 -3.68 1.93 -0.43
C ALA A 180 -4.59 2.93 0.33
N PHE A 181 -4.06 3.45 1.44
CA PHE A 181 -4.62 4.56 2.19
C PHE A 181 -4.34 5.87 1.46
N ASN A 182 -5.28 6.80 1.47
CA ASN A 182 -5.17 8.10 0.81
C ASN A 182 -4.67 8.01 -0.64
N SER A 183 -5.19 7.04 -1.42
CA SER A 183 -4.70 6.74 -2.77
C SER A 183 -5.76 6.94 -3.86
N TYR A 184 -7.03 7.17 -3.51
CA TYR A 184 -8.15 7.22 -4.47
C TYR A 184 -9.16 8.35 -4.20
N PRO A 185 -8.83 9.61 -4.47
CA PRO A 185 -7.56 10.19 -4.90
C PRO A 185 -6.60 10.45 -3.74
N VAL A 186 -5.36 10.76 -4.08
CA VAL A 186 -4.38 11.27 -3.11
C VAL A 186 -4.78 12.70 -2.70
N VAL A 187 -4.91 12.93 -1.40
CA VAL A 187 -5.15 14.26 -0.81
C VAL A 187 -3.94 14.63 0.04
N LYS A 188 -3.28 15.72 -0.34
CA LYS A 188 -2.07 16.20 0.33
C LYS A 188 -2.35 16.55 1.80
N GLY A 189 -1.50 16.06 2.71
CA GLY A 189 -1.63 16.30 4.14
C GLY A 189 -2.50 15.28 4.90
N ASN A 190 -3.23 14.38 4.22
CA ASN A 190 -4.03 13.36 4.90
C ASN A 190 -3.23 12.15 5.37
N GLY A 191 -1.93 12.11 5.11
CA GLY A 191 -1.02 11.01 5.44
C GLY A 191 -0.55 10.24 4.23
N SER A 192 0.64 9.66 4.32
CA SER A 192 1.33 8.97 3.23
C SER A 192 2.11 7.76 3.74
N CYS A 193 2.59 6.94 2.80
CA CYS A 193 3.57 5.86 3.04
C CYS A 193 3.13 4.89 4.14
N ILE A 194 1.92 4.34 4.02
CA ILE A 194 1.36 3.39 4.98
C ILE A 194 1.56 1.96 4.46
N PHE A 195 2.20 1.14 5.30
CA PHE A 195 2.53 -0.25 5.00
C PHE A 195 2.13 -1.21 6.12
N LEU A 196 1.96 -2.48 5.77
CA LEU A 196 2.22 -3.59 6.69
C LEU A 196 3.70 -3.95 6.53
N HIS A 197 4.48 -4.03 7.63
CA HIS A 197 5.90 -4.33 7.55
C HIS A 197 6.40 -5.13 8.77
N VAL A 198 7.65 -5.57 8.74
CA VAL A 198 8.26 -6.25 9.88
C VAL A 198 8.48 -5.25 11.01
N TRP A 199 8.09 -5.58 12.24
CA TRP A 199 8.34 -4.71 13.39
C TRP A 199 9.80 -4.75 13.84
N LYS A 200 10.21 -3.74 14.59
CA LYS A 200 11.47 -3.78 15.33
C LYS A 200 11.37 -4.78 16.48
N ASP A 201 10.28 -4.71 17.27
CA ASP A 201 9.86 -5.64 18.30
C ASP A 201 8.37 -5.44 18.63
N ALA A 202 7.80 -6.34 19.46
CA ALA A 202 6.37 -6.34 19.79
C ALA A 202 5.91 -5.14 20.67
N THR A 203 6.83 -4.28 21.11
CA THR A 203 6.55 -3.13 21.98
C THR A 203 6.89 -1.79 21.34
N SER A 204 7.64 -1.79 20.24
CA SER A 204 8.06 -0.58 19.52
C SER A 204 6.99 -0.15 18.52
N PRO A 205 6.26 0.96 18.78
CA PRO A 205 5.24 1.45 17.84
C PRO A 205 5.89 2.08 16.61
N THR A 206 5.09 2.22 15.54
CA THR A 206 5.52 2.80 14.27
C THR A 206 5.29 4.32 14.19
N SER A 207 5.65 4.93 13.07
CA SER A 207 5.30 6.32 12.75
C SER A 207 3.91 6.48 12.12
N GLY A 208 3.21 5.35 11.82
CA GLY A 208 1.90 5.35 11.19
C GLY A 208 1.56 4.05 10.47
N CYS A 209 2.55 3.23 10.15
CA CYS A 209 2.38 1.90 9.60
C CYS A 209 1.79 0.91 10.62
N THR A 210 1.49 -0.31 10.18
CA THR A 210 1.14 -1.43 11.05
C THR A 210 2.21 -2.50 10.90
N ALA A 211 2.85 -2.88 12.01
CA ALA A 211 3.98 -3.78 11.97
C ALA A 211 3.76 -5.04 12.82
N MET A 212 4.41 -6.14 12.42
CA MET A 212 4.23 -7.47 13.01
C MET A 212 5.49 -8.31 12.89
N GLY A 213 5.47 -9.49 13.53
CA GLY A 213 6.55 -10.46 13.39
C GLY A 213 6.79 -10.88 11.94
N ARG A 214 8.06 -11.11 11.58
CA ARG A 214 8.46 -11.51 10.22
C ARG A 214 7.66 -12.72 9.71
N MET A 215 7.53 -13.77 10.51
CA MET A 215 6.81 -14.99 10.12
C MET A 215 5.32 -14.73 9.84
N ASP A 216 4.69 -13.84 10.58
CA ASP A 216 3.29 -13.47 10.35
C ASP A 216 3.11 -12.68 9.06
N LEU A 217 4.04 -11.76 8.78
CA LEU A 217 4.02 -11.00 7.54
C LEU A 217 4.32 -11.88 6.31
N GLU A 218 5.28 -12.80 6.41
CA GLU A 218 5.56 -13.82 5.37
C GLU A 218 4.32 -14.68 5.10
N ARG A 219 3.61 -15.11 6.15
CA ARG A 219 2.34 -15.84 6.05
C ARG A 219 1.27 -15.01 5.32
N ILE A 220 1.15 -13.71 5.64
CA ILE A 220 0.24 -12.80 4.95
C ILE A 220 0.61 -12.72 3.46
N VAL A 221 1.85 -12.39 3.14
CA VAL A 221 2.29 -12.18 1.74
C VAL A 221 2.12 -13.44 0.89
N ALA A 222 2.39 -14.62 1.46
CA ALA A 222 2.20 -15.90 0.77
C ALA A 222 0.70 -16.25 0.56
N TRP A 223 -0.19 -15.75 1.44
CA TRP A 223 -1.63 -16.00 1.37
C TRP A 223 -2.38 -15.00 0.48
N LEU A 224 -1.87 -13.79 0.30
CA LEU A 224 -2.56 -12.75 -0.47
C LEU A 224 -2.69 -13.13 -1.95
N GLU A 225 -3.91 -13.04 -2.47
CA GLU A 225 -4.26 -13.29 -3.88
C GLU A 225 -4.83 -12.03 -4.52
N PRO A 226 -4.24 -11.52 -5.61
CA PRO A 226 -4.68 -10.26 -6.23
C PRO A 226 -6.13 -10.33 -6.73
N THR A 227 -6.56 -11.49 -7.22
CA THR A 227 -7.94 -11.72 -7.69
C THR A 227 -8.97 -11.77 -6.56
N HIS A 228 -8.53 -11.81 -5.30
CA HIS A 228 -9.38 -11.77 -4.12
C HIS A 228 -9.62 -10.35 -3.58
N ASN A 229 -9.05 -9.33 -4.23
CA ASN A 229 -9.17 -7.93 -3.81
C ASN A 229 -8.90 -7.77 -2.30
N PRO A 230 -7.70 -8.11 -1.81
CA PRO A 230 -7.43 -8.14 -0.39
C PRO A 230 -7.49 -6.76 0.24
N TYR A 231 -7.93 -6.70 1.50
CA TYR A 231 -8.10 -5.47 2.26
C TYR A 231 -7.45 -5.55 3.65
N LEU A 232 -6.94 -4.42 4.12
CA LEU A 232 -6.75 -4.15 5.53
C LEU A 232 -8.05 -3.53 6.08
N VAL A 233 -8.56 -4.07 7.18
CA VAL A 233 -9.60 -3.45 8.01
C VAL A 233 -8.97 -3.16 9.36
N GLN A 234 -8.83 -1.89 9.73
CA GLN A 234 -8.13 -1.50 10.95
C GLN A 234 -8.98 -0.52 11.75
N LEU A 235 -9.37 -0.91 12.96
CA LEU A 235 -10.30 -0.16 13.81
C LEU A 235 -10.03 -0.44 15.30
N PRO A 236 -10.34 0.50 16.21
CA PRO A 236 -10.55 0.15 17.60
C PRO A 236 -11.69 -0.86 17.75
N GLU A 237 -11.63 -1.74 18.76
CA GLU A 237 -12.64 -2.79 18.96
C GLU A 237 -14.09 -2.28 19.05
N ALA A 238 -14.29 -1.15 19.73
CA ALA A 238 -15.62 -0.58 19.88
C ALA A 238 -16.21 -0.18 18.52
N GLU A 239 -15.39 0.46 17.68
CA GLU A 239 -15.76 0.86 16.32
C GLU A 239 -15.99 -0.36 15.43
N TYR A 240 -15.09 -1.35 15.51
CA TYR A 240 -15.26 -2.60 14.77
C TYR A 240 -16.61 -3.27 15.10
N LYS A 241 -16.95 -3.38 16.38
CA LYS A 241 -18.23 -3.95 16.83
C LYS A 241 -19.42 -3.14 16.30
N SER A 242 -19.31 -1.81 16.33
CA SER A 242 -20.36 -0.88 15.86
C SER A 242 -20.61 -1.02 14.35
N PHE A 243 -19.55 -1.01 13.54
CA PHE A 243 -19.64 -1.06 12.07
C PHE A 243 -19.73 -2.47 11.49
N ARG A 244 -19.53 -3.51 12.28
CA ARG A 244 -19.43 -4.90 11.78
C ARG A 244 -20.57 -5.30 10.84
N LYS A 245 -21.82 -5.00 11.19
CA LYS A 245 -22.98 -5.36 10.36
C LYS A 245 -23.10 -4.48 9.12
N SER A 246 -23.01 -3.17 9.29
CA SER A 246 -23.21 -2.20 8.19
C SER A 246 -22.09 -2.28 7.14
N TRP A 247 -20.87 -2.61 7.55
CA TRP A 247 -19.73 -2.79 6.65
C TRP A 247 -19.50 -4.25 6.23
N ASN A 248 -20.37 -5.18 6.65
CA ASN A 248 -20.23 -6.61 6.36
C ASN A 248 -18.85 -7.18 6.75
N LEU A 249 -18.34 -6.77 7.92
CA LEU A 249 -17.05 -7.24 8.42
C LEU A 249 -17.15 -8.67 8.99
N PRO A 250 -16.04 -9.43 9.01
CA PRO A 250 -15.95 -10.70 9.70
C PRO A 250 -16.41 -10.61 11.16
N LYS A 251 -16.86 -11.73 11.73
CA LYS A 251 -17.04 -11.83 13.18
C LYS A 251 -15.68 -12.16 13.79
N LEU A 252 -15.19 -11.32 14.71
CA LEU A 252 -14.01 -11.65 15.51
C LEU A 252 -14.26 -12.93 16.29
N LYS A 253 -13.23 -13.77 16.40
CA LYS A 253 -13.24 -14.97 17.24
C LYS A 253 -13.18 -14.64 18.71
#